data_9ee3e1528495da04ed6070f784981890
#
_entry.id   9ee3e1528495da04ed6070f784981890
#
_cell.length_a   1.000
_cell.length_b   1.000
_cell.length_c   1.000
_cell.angle_alpha   90.00
_cell.angle_beta   90.00
_cell.angle_gamma   90.00
#
_symmetry.space_group_name_H-M   'P 1'
#
loop_
_entity.id
_entity.type
_entity.pdbx_description
1 polymer ?
#
loop_
_entity_poly.entity_id
_entity_poly.type
_entity_poly.pdbx_seq_one_letter_code
_entity_poly.pdbx_strand_id
1 'polypeptide(L)'
;QIHGYLEGKKCEAYVAPFAVRPFEENGDRPEDVDTMVKPDITIICDPKKLDDVGCKGAPDFIAEVLSPSSKRHDRLVKFELYQRAGVLEYWIVDPELRTVQVCVLDGDSYRVVALYTERDIAKVRSLEGCYVDLSKVFE
;
A
#
# COMPACT_ATOMS: atom_id res chain seq x y z
N GLN A 1 -0.95 5.53 -13.15
CA GLN A 1 0.36 6.23 -13.19
C GLN A 1 1.50 5.34 -12.66
N ILE A 2 1.30 4.73 -11.48
CA ILE A 2 2.33 3.85 -10.88
C ILE A 2 2.58 2.64 -11.77
N HIS A 3 1.52 2.02 -12.29
CA HIS A 3 1.62 0.85 -13.14
C HIS A 3 2.43 1.15 -14.41
N GLY A 4 2.17 2.31 -15.03
CA GLY A 4 2.93 2.73 -16.21
C GLY A 4 4.41 2.96 -15.91
N TYR A 5 4.72 3.54 -14.74
CA TYR A 5 6.11 3.72 -14.32
C TYR A 5 6.83 2.38 -14.15
N LEU A 6 6.13 1.37 -13.62
CA LEU A 6 6.72 0.06 -13.33
C LEU A 6 6.87 -0.85 -14.54
N GLU A 7 6.31 -0.47 -15.68
CA GLU A 7 6.44 -1.24 -16.90
C GLU A 7 7.93 -1.44 -17.24
N GLY A 8 8.35 -2.70 -17.33
CA GLY A 8 9.74 -3.05 -17.55
C GLY A 8 10.65 -2.94 -16.32
N LYS A 9 10.12 -2.57 -15.16
CA LYS A 9 10.87 -2.49 -13.90
C LYS A 9 10.75 -3.79 -13.11
N LYS A 10 11.58 -3.92 -12.07
CA LYS A 10 11.58 -5.09 -11.20
C LYS A 10 10.31 -5.21 -10.37
N CYS A 11 9.75 -4.08 -9.90
CA CYS A 11 8.59 -4.06 -9.04
C CYS A 11 7.30 -4.13 -9.86
N GLU A 12 6.26 -4.73 -9.27
CA GLU A 12 4.95 -4.87 -9.91
C GLU A 12 3.86 -4.31 -9.02
N ALA A 13 2.85 -3.66 -9.65
CA ALA A 13 1.70 -3.09 -8.96
C ALA A 13 0.44 -3.90 -9.26
N TYR A 14 -0.35 -4.13 -8.22
CA TYR A 14 -1.61 -4.87 -8.30
C TYR A 14 -2.73 -4.03 -7.71
N VAL A 15 -3.90 -4.05 -8.36
CA VAL A 15 -5.11 -3.38 -7.86
C VAL A 15 -6.05 -4.40 -7.24
N ALA A 16 -6.93 -3.95 -6.36
CA ALA A 16 -7.91 -4.82 -5.72
C ALA A 16 -8.86 -5.45 -6.76
N PRO A 17 -9.34 -6.71 -6.55
CA PRO A 17 -9.02 -7.54 -5.39
C PRO A 17 -7.71 -8.31 -5.58
N PHE A 18 -6.77 -8.06 -4.72
CA PHE A 18 -5.49 -8.75 -4.68
C PHE A 18 -5.17 -9.08 -3.23
N ALA A 19 -5.04 -10.37 -2.91
CA ALA A 19 -4.89 -10.82 -1.53
C ALA A 19 -3.46 -10.61 -1.02
N VAL A 20 -3.35 -10.03 0.18
CA VAL A 20 -2.09 -9.88 0.90
C VAL A 20 -2.22 -10.57 2.24
N ARG A 21 -1.27 -11.44 2.55
CA ARG A 21 -1.17 -12.16 3.83
C ARG A 21 0.06 -11.63 4.55
N PRO A 22 -0.06 -10.51 5.25
CA PRO A 22 1.10 -9.71 5.69
C PRO A 22 1.98 -10.39 6.72
N PHE A 23 1.47 -11.38 7.45
CA PHE A 23 2.23 -12.09 8.47
C PHE A 23 2.63 -13.50 8.06
N GLU A 24 2.37 -13.91 6.83
CA GLU A 24 2.74 -15.24 6.37
C GLU A 24 4.25 -15.33 6.16
N GLU A 25 4.83 -16.40 6.68
CA GLU A 25 6.24 -16.70 6.50
C GLU A 25 6.44 -17.73 5.40
N ASN A 26 7.68 -17.84 4.90
CA ASN A 26 8.03 -18.85 3.91
C ASN A 26 7.76 -20.26 4.45
N GLY A 27 7.07 -21.06 3.64
CA GLY A 27 6.72 -22.42 4.01
C GLY A 27 5.32 -22.60 4.57
N ASP A 28 4.64 -21.50 4.96
CA ASP A 28 3.25 -21.57 5.36
C ASP A 28 2.35 -21.82 4.14
N ARG A 29 1.28 -22.56 4.37
CA ARG A 29 0.28 -22.75 3.32
C ARG A 29 -0.75 -21.62 3.40
N PRO A 30 -1.27 -21.14 2.26
CA PRO A 30 -2.25 -20.04 2.27
C PRO A 30 -3.45 -20.28 3.18
N GLU A 31 -3.93 -21.50 3.29
CA GLU A 31 -5.07 -21.86 4.13
C GLU A 31 -4.77 -21.80 5.64
N ASP A 32 -3.49 -21.73 6.01
CA ASP A 32 -3.07 -21.68 7.42
C ASP A 32 -2.87 -20.24 7.92
N VAL A 33 -3.13 -19.25 7.08
CA VAL A 33 -2.89 -17.83 7.41
C VAL A 33 -4.15 -17.21 8.01
N ASP A 34 -4.01 -16.64 9.21
CA ASP A 34 -5.14 -16.05 9.95
C ASP A 34 -5.54 -14.67 9.46
N THR A 35 -4.60 -13.92 8.86
CA THR A 35 -4.85 -12.54 8.45
C THR A 35 -4.68 -12.39 6.94
N MET A 36 -5.72 -11.87 6.30
CA MET A 36 -5.71 -11.56 4.87
C MET A 36 -6.37 -10.21 4.65
N VAL A 37 -5.76 -9.36 3.83
CA VAL A 37 -6.32 -8.07 3.41
C VAL A 37 -6.28 -7.97 1.90
N LYS A 38 -7.11 -7.09 1.34
CA LYS A 38 -7.16 -6.83 -0.10
C LYS A 38 -7.06 -5.32 -0.33
N PRO A 39 -5.84 -4.76 -0.23
CA PRO A 39 -5.66 -3.32 -0.40
C PRO A 39 -6.04 -2.84 -1.79
N ASP A 40 -6.37 -1.56 -1.91
CA ASP A 40 -6.73 -0.99 -3.21
C ASP A 40 -5.57 -1.03 -4.19
N ILE A 41 -4.36 -0.71 -3.73
CA ILE A 41 -3.13 -0.81 -4.54
C ILE A 41 -2.04 -1.45 -3.71
N THR A 42 -1.31 -2.39 -4.31
CA THR A 42 -0.18 -3.08 -3.69
C THR A 42 1.00 -3.08 -4.66
N ILE A 43 2.20 -2.75 -4.17
CA ILE A 43 3.42 -2.84 -4.98
C ILE A 43 4.37 -3.82 -4.32
N ILE A 44 4.87 -4.76 -5.10
CA ILE A 44 5.76 -5.82 -4.65
C ILE A 44 7.03 -5.79 -5.49
N CYS A 45 8.18 -5.68 -4.83
CA CYS A 45 9.48 -5.66 -5.47
C CYS A 45 10.23 -6.99 -5.39
N ASP A 46 9.82 -7.87 -4.49
CA ASP A 46 10.42 -9.20 -4.35
C ASP A 46 9.46 -10.25 -4.95
N PRO A 47 9.79 -10.84 -6.12
CA PRO A 47 8.91 -11.82 -6.75
C PRO A 47 8.72 -13.10 -5.92
N LYS A 48 9.59 -13.36 -4.96
CA LYS A 48 9.45 -14.50 -4.05
C LYS A 48 8.24 -14.38 -3.13
N LYS A 49 7.70 -13.17 -2.97
CA LYS A 49 6.49 -12.92 -2.18
C LYS A 49 5.21 -13.22 -2.94
N LEU A 50 5.30 -13.51 -4.23
CA LEU A 50 4.13 -13.83 -5.06
C LEU A 50 3.89 -15.33 -5.09
N ASP A 51 2.62 -15.73 -4.94
CA ASP A 51 2.17 -17.11 -5.12
C ASP A 51 0.81 -17.13 -5.83
N ASP A 52 0.19 -18.30 -5.95
CA ASP A 52 -1.07 -18.46 -6.67
C ASP A 52 -2.24 -17.71 -6.03
N VAL A 53 -2.11 -17.32 -4.77
CA VAL A 53 -3.17 -16.65 -4.01
C VAL A 53 -2.98 -15.14 -3.95
N GLY A 54 -1.75 -14.65 -4.09
CA GLY A 54 -1.44 -13.23 -4.00
C GLY A 54 -0.07 -12.97 -3.41
N CYS A 55 0.01 -12.06 -2.43
CA CYS A 55 1.26 -11.69 -1.78
C CYS A 55 1.42 -12.44 -0.45
N LYS A 56 2.57 -13.03 -0.27
CA LYS A 56 3.00 -13.67 0.97
C LYS A 56 3.96 -12.73 1.70
N GLY A 57 3.61 -12.31 2.90
CA GLY A 57 4.39 -11.37 3.68
C GLY A 57 4.05 -9.91 3.37
N ALA A 58 4.85 -8.98 3.88
CA ALA A 58 4.60 -7.56 3.71
C ALA A 58 5.05 -7.08 2.34
N PRO A 59 4.17 -6.42 1.56
CA PRO A 59 4.58 -5.76 0.33
C PRO A 59 5.38 -4.50 0.64
N ASP A 60 5.99 -3.91 -0.40
CA ASP A 60 6.78 -2.69 -0.24
C ASP A 60 5.92 -1.44 -0.08
N PHE A 61 4.74 -1.44 -0.69
CA PHE A 61 3.86 -0.28 -0.72
C PHE A 61 2.40 -0.74 -0.72
N ILE A 62 1.58 -0.04 0.06
CA ILE A 62 0.13 -0.21 0.04
C ILE A 62 -0.52 1.16 -0.03
N ALA A 63 -1.55 1.32 -0.85
CA ALA A 63 -2.44 2.47 -0.83
C ALA A 63 -3.86 2.01 -0.57
N GLU A 64 -4.54 2.70 0.34
CA GLU A 64 -5.94 2.45 0.64
C GLU A 64 -6.74 3.73 0.38
N VAL A 65 -7.84 3.58 -0.36
CA VAL A 65 -8.75 4.68 -0.64
C VAL A 65 -9.89 4.62 0.36
N LEU A 66 -10.06 5.70 1.14
CA LEU A 66 -11.14 5.77 2.12
C LEU A 66 -12.49 5.87 1.41
N SER A 67 -13.50 5.23 1.96
CA SER A 67 -14.88 5.31 1.48
C SER A 67 -15.74 5.98 2.56
N PRO A 68 -16.95 6.49 2.19
CA PRO A 68 -17.85 7.03 3.20
C PRO A 68 -18.22 6.04 4.31
N SER A 69 -18.10 4.74 4.01
CA SER A 69 -18.35 3.69 4.99
C SER A 69 -17.13 3.35 5.84
N SER A 70 -15.95 3.91 5.53
CA SER A 70 -14.74 3.68 6.32
C SER A 70 -14.87 4.36 7.67
N LYS A 71 -14.88 3.56 8.73
CA LYS A 71 -14.98 4.05 10.09
C LYS A 71 -13.59 4.32 10.66
N ARG A 72 -13.52 5.28 11.59
CA ARG A 72 -12.27 5.61 12.26
C ARG A 72 -11.58 4.38 12.84
N HIS A 73 -12.36 3.48 13.44
CA HIS A 73 -11.83 2.25 14.02
C HIS A 73 -11.15 1.38 12.96
N ASP A 74 -11.77 1.19 11.79
CA ASP A 74 -11.20 0.40 10.70
C ASP A 74 -9.89 0.98 10.18
N ARG A 75 -9.82 2.31 10.11
CA ARG A 75 -8.61 3.03 9.67
C ARG A 75 -7.46 2.81 10.64
N LEU A 76 -7.73 2.86 11.95
CA LEU A 76 -6.73 2.62 12.98
C LEU A 76 -6.25 1.17 12.97
N VAL A 77 -7.17 0.23 12.78
CA VAL A 77 -6.83 -1.19 12.70
C VAL A 77 -5.88 -1.46 11.52
N LYS A 78 -6.18 -0.90 10.35
CA LYS A 78 -5.32 -1.06 9.16
C LYS A 78 -3.96 -0.40 9.34
N PHE A 79 -3.93 0.79 9.92
CA PHE A 79 -2.67 1.50 10.19
C PHE A 79 -1.76 0.65 11.08
N GLU A 80 -2.28 0.13 12.18
CA GLU A 80 -1.51 -0.71 13.09
C GLU A 80 -1.11 -2.04 12.43
N LEU A 81 -2.02 -2.62 11.66
CA LEU A 81 -1.77 -3.87 10.97
C LEU A 81 -0.57 -3.75 10.01
N TYR A 82 -0.59 -2.74 9.15
CA TYR A 82 0.47 -2.55 8.16
C TYR A 82 1.78 -2.15 8.82
N GLN A 83 1.73 -1.34 9.88
CA GLN A 83 2.91 -0.97 10.64
C GLN A 83 3.58 -2.20 11.27
N ARG A 84 2.78 -3.03 11.93
CA ARG A 84 3.29 -4.23 12.60
C ARG A 84 3.82 -5.25 11.59
N ALA A 85 3.20 -5.34 10.43
CA ALA A 85 3.63 -6.27 9.37
C ALA A 85 4.93 -5.84 8.69
N GLY A 86 5.28 -4.55 8.75
CA GLY A 86 6.51 -4.04 8.15
C GLY A 86 6.35 -3.55 6.72
N VAL A 87 5.14 -3.11 6.32
CA VAL A 87 4.94 -2.47 5.02
C VAL A 87 5.70 -1.15 5.00
N LEU A 88 6.64 -0.99 4.05
CA LEU A 88 7.57 0.14 4.07
C LEU A 88 6.91 1.48 3.84
N GLU A 89 5.93 1.55 2.94
CA GLU A 89 5.23 2.79 2.62
C GLU A 89 3.73 2.54 2.54
N TYR A 90 2.96 3.39 3.24
CA TYR A 90 1.51 3.26 3.29
C TYR A 90 0.87 4.61 2.98
N TRP A 91 0.02 4.65 1.96
CA TRP A 91 -0.72 5.84 1.55
C TRP A 91 -2.18 5.73 1.95
N ILE A 92 -2.68 6.76 2.59
CA ILE A 92 -4.09 6.89 2.93
C ILE A 92 -4.68 7.96 2.02
N VAL A 93 -5.51 7.54 1.08
CA VAL A 93 -6.12 8.42 0.08
C VAL A 93 -7.55 8.76 0.52
N ASP A 94 -7.82 10.05 0.70
CA ASP A 94 -9.13 10.53 1.10
C ASP A 94 -9.78 11.29 -0.06
N PRO A 95 -10.73 10.69 -0.79
CA PRO A 95 -11.38 11.35 -1.94
C PRO A 95 -12.28 12.50 -1.52
N GLU A 96 -12.83 12.47 -0.31
CA GLU A 96 -13.72 13.51 0.20
C GLU A 96 -12.95 14.80 0.47
N LEU A 97 -11.81 14.68 1.14
CA LEU A 97 -10.93 15.82 1.42
C LEU A 97 -9.94 16.10 0.28
N ARG A 98 -9.83 15.19 -0.67
CA ARG A 98 -8.88 15.25 -1.78
C ARG A 98 -7.44 15.37 -1.27
N THR A 99 -7.08 14.48 -0.37
CA THR A 99 -5.75 14.44 0.26
C THR A 99 -5.15 13.05 0.18
N VAL A 100 -3.81 13.02 0.25
CA VAL A 100 -3.05 11.77 0.37
C VAL A 100 -2.07 11.94 1.52
N GLN A 101 -2.20 11.10 2.54
CA GLN A 101 -1.27 11.04 3.65
C GLN A 101 -0.27 9.93 3.39
N VAL A 102 1.02 10.27 3.43
CA VAL A 102 2.10 9.33 3.17
C VAL A 102 2.79 8.96 4.47
N CYS A 103 2.77 7.67 4.80
CA CYS A 103 3.43 7.10 5.97
C CYS A 103 4.60 6.24 5.51
N VAL A 104 5.75 6.40 6.14
CA VAL A 104 6.95 5.61 5.85
C VAL A 104 7.41 4.95 7.14
N LEU A 105 7.72 3.66 7.06
CA LEU A 105 8.18 2.89 8.20
C LEU A 105 9.59 3.34 8.60
N ASP A 106 9.72 3.73 9.86
CA ASP A 106 10.99 4.13 10.47
C ASP A 106 11.20 3.25 11.70
N GLY A 107 12.02 2.22 11.55
CA GLY A 107 12.14 1.18 12.56
C GLY A 107 10.84 0.40 12.67
N ASP A 108 10.19 0.47 13.82
CA ASP A 108 8.96 -0.28 14.11
C ASP A 108 7.68 0.56 13.97
N SER A 109 7.81 1.84 13.62
CA SER A 109 6.68 2.77 13.61
C SER A 109 6.62 3.58 12.33
N TYR A 110 5.39 3.88 11.89
CA TYR A 110 5.17 4.80 10.78
C TYR A 110 5.42 6.23 11.20
N ARG A 111 6.08 6.97 10.31
CA ARG A 111 6.20 8.42 10.40
C ARG A 111 5.46 9.04 9.22
N VAL A 112 4.58 10.00 9.51
CA VAL A 112 3.92 10.76 8.45
C VAL A 112 4.94 11.71 7.85
N VAL A 113 5.30 11.50 6.59
CA VAL A 113 6.34 12.29 5.92
C VAL A 113 5.77 13.34 4.98
N ALA A 114 4.51 13.22 4.60
CA ALA A 114 3.86 14.17 3.72
C ALA A 114 2.35 14.09 3.82
N LEU A 115 1.70 15.23 3.62
CA LEU A 115 0.26 15.32 3.39
C LEU A 115 0.09 16.15 2.12
N TYR A 116 -0.33 15.47 1.05
CA TYR A 116 -0.50 16.10 -0.26
C TYR A 116 -1.96 16.45 -0.51
N THR A 117 -2.17 17.45 -1.34
CA THR A 117 -3.50 17.85 -1.83
C THR A 117 -3.63 17.54 -3.31
N GLU A 118 -4.82 17.79 -3.88
CA GLU A 118 -5.09 17.55 -5.30
C GLU A 118 -4.21 18.37 -6.26
N ARG A 119 -3.52 19.40 -5.76
CA ARG A 119 -2.65 20.26 -6.56
C ARG A 119 -1.19 19.79 -6.57
N ASP A 120 -0.89 18.77 -5.80
CA ASP A 120 0.49 18.33 -5.61
C ASP A 120 0.86 17.18 -6.52
N ILE A 121 2.16 17.02 -6.72
CA ILE A 121 2.73 15.82 -7.32
C ILE A 121 3.36 15.03 -6.17
N ALA A 122 2.83 13.85 -5.91
CA ALA A 122 3.27 13.03 -4.79
C ALA A 122 4.41 12.12 -5.21
N LYS A 123 5.44 12.05 -4.36
CA LYS A 123 6.56 11.14 -4.58
C LYS A 123 6.26 9.79 -3.93
N VAL A 124 6.43 8.70 -4.67
CA VAL A 124 6.44 7.34 -4.12
C VAL A 124 7.84 7.07 -3.60
N ARG A 125 7.99 7.06 -2.27
CA ARG A 125 9.31 7.04 -1.64
C ARG A 125 10.03 5.70 -1.73
N SER A 126 9.28 4.61 -1.80
CA SER A 126 9.84 3.27 -1.95
C SER A 126 10.31 2.97 -3.39
N LEU A 127 9.97 3.84 -4.34
CA LEU A 127 10.35 3.70 -5.75
C LEU A 127 11.06 4.98 -6.22
N GLU A 128 12.35 4.89 -6.52
CA GLU A 128 13.10 6.04 -6.98
C GLU A 128 12.56 6.57 -8.31
N GLY A 129 12.33 7.88 -8.38
CA GLY A 129 11.87 8.54 -9.61
C GLY A 129 10.38 8.34 -9.92
N CYS A 130 9.62 7.72 -9.03
CA CYS A 130 8.19 7.52 -9.24
C CYS A 130 7.38 8.64 -8.59
N TYR A 131 6.58 9.33 -9.41
CA TYR A 131 5.73 10.44 -8.97
C TYR A 131 4.31 10.24 -9.47
N VAL A 132 3.34 10.69 -8.67
CA VAL A 132 1.92 10.61 -9.01
C VAL A 132 1.34 12.02 -9.02
N ASP A 133 0.77 12.42 -10.17
CA ASP A 133 0.11 13.70 -10.31
C ASP A 133 -1.30 13.59 -9.74
N LEU A 134 -1.52 14.18 -8.56
CA LEU A 134 -2.77 14.04 -7.83
C LEU A 134 -3.93 14.79 -8.49
N SER A 135 -3.66 15.76 -9.36
CA SER A 135 -4.73 16.42 -10.10
C SER A 135 -5.46 15.45 -11.03
N LYS A 136 -4.79 14.40 -11.45
CA LYS A 136 -5.39 13.35 -12.29
C LYS A 136 -6.07 12.26 -11.47
N VAL A 137 -5.71 12.11 -10.21
CA VAL A 137 -6.32 11.14 -9.29
C VAL A 137 -7.68 11.62 -8.82
N PHE A 138 -7.80 12.91 -8.52
CA PHE A 138 -9.01 13.50 -7.94
C PHE A 138 -9.87 14.27 -8.96
N GLU A 139 -9.77 13.90 -10.20
CA GLU A 139 -10.63 14.50 -11.24
C GLU A 139 -12.11 14.34 -10.93
#